data_01b4909c81052936034c5ce2db7985ca
#
_entry.id   01b4909c81052936034c5ce2db7985ca
#
_cell.length_a   1.000
_cell.length_b   1.000
_cell.length_c   1.000
_cell.angle_alpha   90.00
_cell.angle_beta   90.00
_cell.angle_gamma   90.00
#
_symmetry.space_group_name_H-M   'P 1'
#
loop_
_entity.id
_entity.type
_entity.pdbx_description
1 polymer ?
#
loop_
_entity_poly.entity_id
_entity_poly.type
_entity_poly.pdbx_seq_one_letter_code
_entity_poly.pdbx_strand_id
1 'polypeptide(L)'
;YRQDFNMEPDKYWVAHDEAGRTGMKEIRHVEGLYAFWDYLLERFPGLLIDNCASGGRRLDLETTSRSAPLWRSDYYHYDDPDGYQGHTYGLNFFLPIHGTGILQTDEYSFRSSISSALIYNWKITEPGVSFLDMQERVKEYQEVRDYYYEDYYPLTGCEDLTRDNIWLAYQLNRPSDGTGIVVAFRRAANPDGSITVRLSGLDAAKRYDVRNRDTGESVV
;
A
#
# COMPACT_ATOMS: atom_id res chain seq x y z
N TYR A 1 10.26 -4.90 15.25
CA TYR A 1 10.96 -6.11 14.79
C TYR A 1 10.64 -6.37 13.34
N ARG A 2 11.64 -6.49 12.45
CA ARG A 2 11.44 -6.91 11.06
C ARG A 2 11.84 -8.38 10.90
N GLN A 3 10.96 -9.13 10.27
CA GLN A 3 11.23 -10.49 9.82
C GLN A 3 11.13 -10.58 8.31
N ASP A 4 12.27 -10.80 7.67
CA ASP A 4 12.42 -10.86 6.21
C ASP A 4 13.26 -12.08 5.84
N PHE A 5 12.61 -13.24 5.75
CA PHE A 5 13.27 -14.50 5.42
C PHE A 5 12.99 -14.87 3.96
N ASN A 6 14.01 -14.66 3.14
CA ASN A 6 13.99 -14.89 1.71
C ASN A 6 14.54 -16.29 1.40
N MET A 7 13.86 -17.31 1.89
CA MET A 7 14.23 -18.72 1.66
C MET A 7 13.04 -19.49 1.10
N GLU A 8 13.32 -20.59 0.41
CA GLU A 8 12.34 -21.52 -0.13
C GLU A 8 12.48 -22.87 0.56
N PRO A 9 11.84 -23.07 1.71
CA PRO A 9 12.01 -24.24 2.56
C PRO A 9 11.17 -25.45 2.14
N ASP A 10 10.33 -25.34 1.12
CA ASP A 10 9.39 -26.35 0.64
C ASP A 10 10.05 -27.72 0.41
N LYS A 11 11.19 -27.75 -0.28
CA LYS A 11 11.94 -28.99 -0.52
C LYS A 11 12.46 -29.63 0.77
N TYR A 12 12.89 -28.79 1.71
CA TYR A 12 13.34 -29.27 3.02
C TYR A 12 12.16 -29.87 3.80
N TRP A 13 11.02 -29.18 3.83
CA TRP A 13 9.84 -29.69 4.52
C TRP A 13 9.38 -31.03 3.98
N VAL A 14 9.21 -31.12 2.65
CA VAL A 14 8.78 -32.37 1.97
C VAL A 14 9.76 -33.52 2.25
N ALA A 15 11.07 -33.26 2.23
CA ALA A 15 12.08 -34.28 2.49
C ALA A 15 12.12 -34.77 3.95
N HIS A 16 11.59 -34.01 4.88
CA HIS A 16 11.59 -34.31 6.32
C HIS A 16 10.20 -34.62 6.88
N ASP A 17 9.18 -34.65 6.04
CA ASP A 17 7.87 -35.16 6.42
C ASP A 17 7.87 -36.66 6.65
N GLU A 18 7.05 -37.11 7.58
CA GLU A 18 6.82 -38.54 7.80
C GLU A 18 6.06 -39.15 6.62
N ALA A 19 6.25 -40.40 6.36
CA ALA A 19 5.57 -41.12 5.29
C ALA A 19 4.03 -41.01 5.45
N GLY A 20 3.35 -40.56 4.40
CA GLY A 20 1.91 -40.34 4.40
C GLY A 20 1.44 -39.07 5.12
N ARG A 21 2.36 -38.18 5.51
CA ARG A 21 2.05 -36.93 6.24
C ARG A 21 2.69 -35.69 5.59
N THR A 22 2.67 -35.64 4.30
CA THR A 22 3.20 -34.49 3.52
C THR A 22 2.51 -33.19 3.92
N GLY A 23 3.30 -32.13 4.17
CA GLY A 23 2.83 -30.81 4.59
C GLY A 23 2.86 -30.57 6.10
N MET A 24 3.11 -31.63 6.92
CA MET A 24 3.11 -31.45 8.39
C MET A 24 4.27 -30.59 8.89
N LYS A 25 5.42 -30.61 8.23
CA LYS A 25 6.56 -29.74 8.61
C LYS A 25 6.25 -28.27 8.31
N GLU A 26 5.59 -27.99 7.20
CA GLU A 26 5.12 -26.66 6.85
C GLU A 26 4.11 -26.14 7.87
N ILE A 27 3.08 -26.93 8.18
CA ILE A 27 2.06 -26.55 9.19
C ILE A 27 2.73 -26.22 10.53
N ARG A 28 3.64 -27.08 11.02
CA ARG A 28 4.36 -26.82 12.26
C ARG A 28 5.25 -25.60 12.22
N HIS A 29 5.84 -25.28 11.06
CA HIS A 29 6.60 -24.05 10.89
C HIS A 29 5.68 -22.82 11.01
N VAL A 30 4.51 -22.83 10.36
CA VAL A 30 3.55 -21.73 10.41
C VAL A 30 3.01 -21.56 11.85
N GLU A 31 2.62 -22.64 12.50
CA GLU A 31 2.20 -22.60 13.92
C GLU A 31 3.30 -22.05 14.84
N GLY A 32 4.55 -22.46 14.62
CA GLY A 32 5.70 -21.96 15.35
C GLY A 32 5.97 -20.48 15.10
N LEU A 33 5.76 -19.99 13.87
CA LEU A 33 5.85 -18.58 13.53
C LEU A 33 4.81 -17.76 14.30
N TYR A 34 3.56 -18.19 14.30
CA TYR A 34 2.50 -17.50 15.03
C TYR A 34 2.77 -17.47 16.52
N ALA A 35 3.12 -18.61 17.11
CA ALA A 35 3.48 -18.69 18.52
C ALA A 35 4.67 -17.78 18.89
N PHE A 36 5.66 -17.68 18.04
CA PHE A 36 6.80 -16.79 18.24
C PHE A 36 6.38 -15.31 18.21
N TRP A 37 5.56 -14.91 17.24
CA TRP A 37 5.09 -13.54 17.15
C TRP A 37 4.13 -13.18 18.30
N ASP A 38 3.23 -14.08 18.67
CA ASP A 38 2.35 -13.90 19.83
C ASP A 38 3.16 -13.72 21.13
N TYR A 39 4.21 -14.53 21.34
CA TYR A 39 5.13 -14.35 22.45
C TYR A 39 5.82 -12.98 22.45
N LEU A 40 6.28 -12.51 21.28
CA LEU A 40 6.93 -11.20 21.18
C LEU A 40 5.96 -10.07 21.53
N LEU A 41 4.74 -10.11 20.99
CA LEU A 41 3.70 -9.09 21.25
C LEU A 41 3.26 -9.07 22.71
N GLU A 42 3.13 -10.23 23.34
CA GLU A 42 2.82 -10.35 24.77
C GLU A 42 3.96 -9.82 25.63
N ARG A 43 5.20 -10.18 25.30
CA ARG A 43 6.39 -9.82 26.09
C ARG A 43 6.78 -8.35 25.97
N PHE A 44 6.49 -7.74 24.82
CA PHE A 44 6.85 -6.36 24.49
C PHE A 44 5.63 -5.58 23.99
N PRO A 45 4.74 -5.12 24.90
CA PRO A 45 3.57 -4.34 24.49
C PRO A 45 3.97 -3.11 23.69
N GLY A 46 3.32 -2.91 22.54
CA GLY A 46 3.64 -1.83 21.62
C GLY A 46 4.73 -2.15 20.58
N LEU A 47 5.26 -3.37 20.59
CA LEU A 47 6.15 -3.83 19.52
C LEU A 47 5.39 -3.87 18.19
N LEU A 48 5.94 -3.23 17.16
CA LEU A 48 5.51 -3.42 15.79
C LEU A 48 6.32 -4.54 15.14
N ILE A 49 5.65 -5.51 14.56
CA ILE A 49 6.27 -6.53 13.70
C ILE A 49 6.11 -6.09 12.25
N ASP A 50 7.21 -5.81 11.57
CA ASP A 50 7.26 -5.57 10.13
C ASP A 50 7.50 -6.91 9.43
N ASN A 51 6.46 -7.39 8.76
CA ASN A 51 6.42 -8.69 8.13
C ASN A 51 6.81 -8.59 6.66
N CYS A 52 7.88 -9.27 6.29
CA CYS A 52 8.32 -9.40 4.91
C CYS A 52 8.87 -10.81 4.66
N ALA A 53 8.62 -11.33 3.50
CA ALA A 53 9.23 -12.55 2.97
C ALA A 53 9.20 -12.46 1.44
N SER A 54 10.28 -12.01 0.83
CA SER A 54 10.34 -11.72 -0.61
C SER A 54 9.10 -10.93 -1.08
N GLY A 55 8.86 -9.80 -0.43
CA GLY A 55 7.65 -9.00 -0.60
C GLY A 55 6.43 -9.57 0.14
N GLY A 56 5.28 -9.57 -0.50
CA GLY A 56 3.98 -9.84 0.09
C GLY A 56 3.59 -11.30 0.28
N ARG A 57 4.50 -12.24 0.46
CA ARG A 57 4.18 -13.69 0.59
C ARG A 57 3.36 -14.04 1.85
N ARG A 58 3.35 -13.18 2.86
CA ARG A 58 2.61 -13.35 4.11
C ARG A 58 1.61 -12.21 4.33
N LEU A 59 0.72 -12.00 3.37
CA LEU A 59 -0.39 -11.03 3.45
C LEU A 59 -1.74 -11.76 3.62
N ASP A 60 -1.81 -12.60 4.64
CA ASP A 60 -3.04 -13.28 5.05
C ASP A 60 -3.57 -12.72 6.37
N LEU A 61 -4.80 -13.06 6.74
CA LEU A 61 -5.47 -12.53 7.93
C LEU A 61 -4.74 -12.90 9.23
N GLU A 62 -4.15 -14.09 9.32
CA GLU A 62 -3.45 -14.54 10.52
C GLU A 62 -2.13 -13.79 10.72
N THR A 63 -1.35 -13.60 9.66
CA THR A 63 -0.09 -12.87 9.75
C THR A 63 -0.32 -11.38 9.94
N THR A 64 -1.30 -10.78 9.26
CA THR A 64 -1.59 -9.33 9.36
C THR A 64 -2.35 -8.94 10.63
N SER A 65 -2.97 -9.89 11.34
CA SER A 65 -3.49 -9.64 12.69
C SER A 65 -2.38 -9.42 13.73
N ARG A 66 -1.15 -9.86 13.44
CA ARG A 66 0.03 -9.77 14.33
C ARG A 66 1.09 -8.80 13.84
N SER A 67 1.01 -8.36 12.59
CA SER A 67 2.10 -7.64 11.93
C SER A 67 1.58 -6.63 10.91
N ALA A 68 2.44 -5.70 10.50
CA ALA A 68 2.18 -4.79 9.40
C ALA A 68 3.18 -5.05 8.27
N PRO A 69 2.72 -5.24 7.02
CA PRO A 69 3.62 -5.41 5.88
C PRO A 69 4.08 -4.04 5.36
N LEU A 70 5.09 -3.46 5.98
CA LEU A 70 5.66 -2.19 5.52
C LEU A 70 6.39 -2.32 4.18
N TRP A 71 6.51 -3.56 3.69
CA TRP A 71 7.01 -3.91 2.36
C TRP A 71 6.08 -4.94 1.72
N ARG A 72 4.99 -4.45 1.12
CA ARG A 72 3.88 -5.29 0.60
C ARG A 72 4.24 -6.13 -0.62
N SER A 73 5.32 -5.76 -1.34
CA SER A 73 5.72 -6.41 -2.58
C SER A 73 7.12 -5.95 -2.99
N ASP A 74 7.88 -6.82 -3.67
CA ASP A 74 9.13 -6.47 -4.35
C ASP A 74 8.89 -5.79 -5.71
N TYR A 75 7.67 -5.43 -6.00
CA TYR A 75 7.25 -4.83 -7.27
C TYR A 75 7.91 -3.47 -7.56
N TYR A 76 8.45 -2.81 -6.54
CA TYR A 76 9.15 -1.53 -6.66
C TYR A 76 10.35 -1.55 -7.64
N HIS A 77 10.85 -2.73 -7.99
CA HIS A 77 11.89 -2.90 -8.99
C HIS A 77 11.41 -2.65 -10.43
N TYR A 78 10.10 -2.68 -10.66
CA TYR A 78 9.49 -2.44 -11.95
C TYR A 78 9.10 -0.98 -12.08
N ASP A 79 9.37 -0.39 -13.25
CA ASP A 79 8.90 0.94 -13.60
C ASP A 79 7.46 0.85 -14.15
N ASP A 80 6.53 0.53 -13.26
CA ASP A 80 5.11 0.33 -13.56
C ASP A 80 4.24 1.01 -12.50
N PRO A 81 3.99 2.31 -12.65
CA PRO A 81 3.12 3.06 -11.75
C PRO A 81 1.71 2.48 -11.63
N ASP A 82 1.17 1.93 -12.71
CA ASP A 82 -0.18 1.36 -12.75
C ASP A 82 -0.32 0.13 -11.83
N GLY A 83 0.73 -0.69 -11.73
CA GLY A 83 0.79 -1.79 -10.79
C GLY A 83 0.79 -1.32 -9.33
N TYR A 84 1.51 -0.26 -8.99
CA TYR A 84 1.48 0.35 -7.65
C TYR A 84 0.10 0.87 -7.28
N GLN A 85 -0.58 1.54 -8.22
CA GLN A 85 -1.96 2.01 -8.05
C GLN A 85 -2.88 0.84 -7.73
N GLY A 86 -2.78 -0.25 -8.50
CA GLY A 86 -3.56 -1.48 -8.31
C GLY A 86 -3.34 -2.11 -6.94
N HIS A 87 -2.08 -2.17 -6.47
CA HIS A 87 -1.76 -2.67 -5.13
C HIS A 87 -2.40 -1.82 -4.03
N THR A 88 -2.27 -0.49 -4.09
CA THR A 88 -2.86 0.41 -3.10
C THR A 88 -4.38 0.29 -3.11
N TYR A 89 -4.99 0.33 -4.31
CA TYR A 89 -6.43 0.22 -4.47
C TYR A 89 -6.98 -1.09 -3.90
N GLY A 90 -6.36 -2.22 -4.23
CA GLY A 90 -6.84 -3.54 -3.80
C GLY A 90 -6.61 -3.83 -2.32
N LEU A 91 -5.43 -3.50 -1.78
CA LEU A 91 -5.12 -3.78 -0.39
C LEU A 91 -5.91 -2.92 0.59
N ASN A 92 -6.22 -1.67 0.26
CA ASN A 92 -6.98 -0.78 1.14
C ASN A 92 -8.40 -1.28 1.46
N PHE A 93 -8.93 -2.26 0.74
CA PHE A 93 -10.21 -2.89 1.09
C PHE A 93 -10.17 -3.65 2.43
N PHE A 94 -9.01 -4.16 2.83
CA PHE A 94 -8.92 -5.02 4.03
C PHE A 94 -7.62 -4.85 4.83
N LEU A 95 -6.65 -4.12 4.33
CA LEU A 95 -5.34 -3.95 4.95
C LEU A 95 -4.96 -2.46 5.00
N PRO A 96 -5.31 -1.73 6.06
CA PRO A 96 -5.07 -0.29 6.12
C PRO A 96 -3.59 0.08 6.29
N ILE A 97 -2.78 -0.81 6.89
CA ILE A 97 -1.35 -0.56 7.11
C ILE A 97 -0.53 -1.45 6.18
N HIS A 98 -0.02 -0.87 5.11
CA HIS A 98 0.91 -1.51 4.20
C HIS A 98 1.82 -0.46 3.54
N GLY A 99 2.97 -0.90 3.03
CA GLY A 99 3.96 0.00 2.44
C GLY A 99 4.61 -0.53 1.17
N THR A 100 5.32 0.36 0.51
CA THR A 100 6.14 0.04 -0.66
C THR A 100 7.34 0.99 -0.76
N GLY A 101 8.31 0.62 -1.59
CA GLY A 101 9.42 1.51 -1.96
C GLY A 101 9.10 2.36 -3.17
N ILE A 102 9.76 3.51 -3.29
CA ILE A 102 9.72 4.39 -4.46
C ILE A 102 11.12 4.76 -4.90
N LEU A 103 11.41 4.64 -6.19
CA LEU A 103 12.66 5.03 -6.84
C LEU A 103 12.54 6.34 -7.60
N GLN A 104 11.39 6.62 -8.17
CA GLN A 104 11.12 7.77 -9.01
C GLN A 104 10.73 9.00 -8.20
N THR A 105 11.00 10.19 -8.75
CA THR A 105 10.62 11.47 -8.14
C THR A 105 9.60 12.26 -8.98
N ASP A 106 9.26 11.76 -10.17
CA ASP A 106 8.16 12.35 -10.95
C ASP A 106 6.81 12.17 -10.22
N GLU A 107 5.91 13.09 -10.46
CA GLU A 107 4.65 13.15 -9.71
C GLU A 107 3.77 11.91 -9.89
N TYR A 108 3.67 11.41 -11.13
CA TYR A 108 2.78 10.30 -11.42
C TYR A 108 3.24 9.01 -10.74
N SER A 109 4.52 8.64 -10.90
CA SER A 109 5.11 7.46 -10.28
C SER A 109 5.11 7.56 -8.76
N PHE A 110 5.45 8.75 -8.23
CA PHE A 110 5.45 8.99 -6.79
C PHE A 110 4.05 8.81 -6.18
N ARG A 111 3.04 9.51 -6.74
CA ARG A 111 1.66 9.43 -6.26
C ARG A 111 1.06 8.02 -6.39
N SER A 112 1.45 7.29 -7.44
CA SER A 112 1.06 5.90 -7.63
C SER A 112 1.55 4.98 -6.52
N SER A 113 2.66 5.33 -5.87
CA SER A 113 3.28 4.56 -4.79
C SER A 113 2.77 4.93 -3.39
N ILE A 114 2.06 6.06 -3.23
CA ILE A 114 1.60 6.50 -1.92
C ILE A 114 0.65 5.48 -1.30
N SER A 115 0.93 5.17 -0.03
CA SER A 115 0.13 4.30 0.83
C SER A 115 0.36 4.71 2.28
N SER A 116 -0.17 3.98 3.25
CA SER A 116 0.01 4.29 4.67
C SER A 116 1.47 4.26 5.15
N ALA A 117 2.33 3.52 4.45
CA ALA A 117 3.79 3.57 4.66
C ALA A 117 4.51 3.70 3.32
N LEU A 118 5.55 4.53 3.27
CA LEU A 118 6.34 4.75 2.07
C LEU A 118 7.83 4.77 2.41
N ILE A 119 8.62 4.02 1.65
CA ILE A 119 10.07 3.92 1.82
C ILE A 119 10.73 4.60 0.63
N TYR A 120 11.51 5.64 0.90
CA TYR A 120 12.25 6.38 -0.12
C TYR A 120 13.53 5.62 -0.47
N ASN A 121 13.54 4.93 -1.60
CA ASN A 121 14.68 4.19 -2.12
C ASN A 121 15.48 5.00 -3.17
N TRP A 122 15.49 6.31 -3.01
CA TRP A 122 16.17 7.20 -3.95
C TRP A 122 17.68 7.01 -3.90
N LYS A 123 18.26 6.92 -5.06
CA LYS A 123 19.71 6.77 -5.25
C LYS A 123 20.38 8.16 -5.22
N ILE A 124 20.46 8.74 -4.05
CA ILE A 124 20.88 10.13 -3.81
C ILE A 124 22.30 10.46 -4.29
N THR A 125 23.13 9.46 -4.58
CA THR A 125 24.50 9.62 -5.08
C THR A 125 24.61 9.55 -6.61
N GLU A 126 23.52 9.24 -7.30
CA GLU A 126 23.53 9.18 -8.77
C GLU A 126 23.52 10.58 -9.41
N PRO A 127 24.21 10.78 -10.55
CA PRO A 127 24.16 12.04 -11.27
C PRO A 127 22.73 12.40 -11.73
N GLY A 128 22.37 13.68 -11.65
CA GLY A 128 21.06 14.18 -12.12
C GLY A 128 19.92 14.06 -11.11
N VAL A 129 20.19 13.60 -9.91
CA VAL A 129 19.20 13.54 -8.82
C VAL A 129 18.82 14.96 -8.38
N SER A 130 17.54 15.26 -8.37
CA SER A 130 16.97 16.52 -7.92
C SER A 130 16.57 16.44 -6.45
N PHE A 131 17.33 17.06 -5.58
CA PHE A 131 16.96 17.17 -4.16
C PHE A 131 15.72 18.04 -3.93
N LEU A 132 15.46 19.00 -4.82
CA LEU A 132 14.23 19.80 -4.75
C LEU A 132 12.99 18.95 -5.00
N ASP A 133 13.01 18.12 -6.04
CA ASP A 133 11.90 17.22 -6.31
C ASP A 133 11.67 16.23 -5.15
N MET A 134 12.75 15.70 -4.57
CA MET A 134 12.65 14.85 -3.38
C MET A 134 11.99 15.56 -2.21
N GLN A 135 12.39 16.80 -1.93
CA GLN A 135 11.83 17.61 -0.85
C GLN A 135 10.34 17.88 -1.07
N GLU A 136 9.95 18.20 -2.30
CA GLU A 136 8.54 18.41 -2.67
C GLU A 136 7.73 17.12 -2.48
N ARG A 137 8.24 15.97 -2.92
CA ARG A 137 7.57 14.68 -2.74
C ARG A 137 7.44 14.30 -1.26
N VAL A 138 8.47 14.51 -0.45
CA VAL A 138 8.39 14.27 1.01
C VAL A 138 7.34 15.15 1.65
N LYS A 139 7.30 16.43 1.30
CA LYS A 139 6.30 17.38 1.80
C LYS A 139 4.89 16.95 1.39
N GLU A 140 4.70 16.60 0.13
CA GLU A 140 3.42 16.10 -0.37
C GLU A 140 2.93 14.87 0.41
N TYR A 141 3.81 13.89 0.62
CA TYR A 141 3.48 12.71 1.41
C TYR A 141 3.10 13.05 2.85
N GLN A 142 3.83 13.95 3.50
CA GLN A 142 3.52 14.39 4.86
C GLN A 142 2.14 15.04 4.99
N GLU A 143 1.67 15.71 3.94
CA GLU A 143 0.34 16.35 3.90
C GLU A 143 -0.80 15.34 3.74
N VAL A 144 -0.55 14.20 3.06
CA VAL A 144 -1.62 13.26 2.69
C VAL A 144 -1.58 11.93 3.45
N ARG A 145 -0.43 11.53 4.01
CA ARG A 145 -0.23 10.20 4.58
C ARG A 145 -1.24 9.82 5.66
N ASP A 146 -1.66 10.79 6.48
CA ASP A 146 -2.54 10.52 7.62
C ASP A 146 -3.95 10.13 7.16
N TYR A 147 -4.36 10.50 5.95
CA TYR A 147 -5.63 10.04 5.37
C TYR A 147 -5.63 8.55 5.03
N TYR A 148 -4.46 7.93 4.83
CA TYR A 148 -4.36 6.50 4.52
C TYR A 148 -4.65 5.58 5.73
N TYR A 149 -4.86 6.15 6.91
CA TYR A 149 -5.33 5.43 8.12
C TYR A 149 -6.82 5.60 8.38
N GLU A 150 -7.52 6.33 7.50
CA GLU A 150 -8.91 6.72 7.65
C GLU A 150 -9.84 5.91 6.74
N ASP A 151 -11.11 6.29 6.65
CA ASP A 151 -12.11 5.58 5.85
C ASP A 151 -11.73 5.53 4.36
N TYR A 152 -11.77 4.34 3.77
CA TYR A 152 -11.49 4.10 2.37
C TYR A 152 -12.77 3.85 1.57
N TYR A 153 -12.94 4.57 0.45
CA TYR A 153 -14.04 4.37 -0.49
C TYR A 153 -13.51 4.23 -1.91
N PRO A 154 -13.66 3.04 -2.57
CA PRO A 154 -13.40 2.91 -3.99
C PRO A 154 -14.43 3.72 -4.78
N LEU A 155 -13.96 4.50 -5.75
CA LEU A 155 -14.82 5.35 -6.60
C LEU A 155 -14.97 4.79 -8.02
N THR A 156 -14.13 3.84 -8.41
CA THR A 156 -14.19 3.14 -9.69
C THR A 156 -14.35 1.63 -9.45
N GLY A 157 -14.67 0.86 -10.50
CA GLY A 157 -14.68 -0.60 -10.43
C GLY A 157 -13.29 -1.20 -10.26
N CYS A 158 -13.22 -2.43 -9.77
CA CYS A 158 -11.98 -3.19 -9.58
C CYS A 158 -11.92 -4.47 -10.44
N GLU A 159 -12.67 -4.51 -11.54
CA GLU A 159 -12.82 -5.71 -12.36
C GLU A 159 -11.51 -6.18 -13.00
N ASP A 160 -10.69 -5.24 -13.46
CA ASP A 160 -9.36 -5.53 -14.00
C ASP A 160 -8.40 -4.36 -13.77
N LEU A 161 -7.68 -4.43 -12.67
CA LEU A 161 -6.72 -3.41 -12.26
C LEU A 161 -5.41 -3.42 -13.07
N THR A 162 -5.25 -4.36 -14.00
CA THR A 162 -4.07 -4.45 -14.87
C THR A 162 -4.22 -3.67 -16.18
N ARG A 163 -5.44 -3.22 -16.52
CA ARG A 163 -5.72 -2.49 -17.77
C ARG A 163 -5.13 -1.09 -17.74
N ASP A 164 -4.56 -0.67 -18.87
CA ASP A 164 -3.95 0.64 -19.09
C ASP A 164 -4.92 1.72 -19.63
N ASN A 165 -6.16 1.35 -19.93
CA ASN A 165 -7.19 2.21 -20.52
C ASN A 165 -8.33 2.55 -19.54
N ILE A 166 -8.05 2.63 -18.26
CA ILE A 166 -9.04 2.92 -17.22
C ILE A 166 -8.72 4.21 -16.46
N TRP A 167 -9.75 4.76 -15.80
CA TRP A 167 -9.57 5.56 -14.61
C TRP A 167 -9.53 4.68 -13.38
N LEU A 168 -8.62 4.95 -12.47
CA LEU A 168 -8.59 4.37 -11.13
C LEU A 168 -8.73 5.48 -10.12
N ALA A 169 -9.79 5.45 -9.32
CA ALA A 169 -10.03 6.49 -8.34
C ALA A 169 -10.55 5.93 -7.02
N TYR A 170 -10.12 6.55 -5.92
CA TYR A 170 -10.57 6.26 -4.57
C TYR A 170 -10.60 7.53 -3.71
N GLN A 171 -11.36 7.48 -2.65
CA GLN A 171 -11.47 8.53 -1.65
C GLN A 171 -10.99 8.00 -0.30
N LEU A 172 -10.27 8.83 0.41
CA LEU A 172 -9.95 8.67 1.83
C LEU A 172 -10.66 9.78 2.59
N ASN A 173 -11.46 9.43 3.58
CA ASN A 173 -12.31 10.38 4.31
C ASN A 173 -12.01 10.31 5.79
N ARG A 174 -11.81 11.48 6.40
CA ARG A 174 -11.56 11.61 7.84
C ARG A 174 -12.79 12.22 8.53
N PRO A 175 -13.67 11.38 9.08
CA PRO A 175 -14.93 11.85 9.67
C PRO A 175 -14.74 12.75 10.88
N SER A 176 -13.62 12.60 11.60
CA SER A 176 -13.34 13.36 12.84
C SER A 176 -13.29 14.87 12.65
N ASP A 177 -12.88 15.35 11.48
CA ASP A 177 -12.82 16.77 11.14
C ASP A 177 -13.59 17.13 9.85
N GLY A 178 -14.16 16.13 9.18
CA GLY A 178 -14.93 16.30 7.96
C GLY A 178 -14.07 16.65 6.73
N THR A 179 -12.80 16.27 6.74
CA THR A 179 -11.88 16.44 5.60
C THR A 179 -11.64 15.13 4.89
N GLY A 180 -11.07 15.18 3.68
CA GLY A 180 -10.72 14.00 2.92
C GLY A 180 -9.88 14.33 1.71
N ILE A 181 -9.42 13.29 1.01
CA ILE A 181 -8.75 13.41 -0.28
C ILE A 181 -9.39 12.48 -1.29
N VAL A 182 -9.38 12.89 -2.54
CA VAL A 182 -9.72 12.07 -3.70
C VAL A 182 -8.46 11.89 -4.52
N VAL A 183 -8.12 10.64 -4.79
CA VAL A 183 -7.01 10.26 -5.66
C VAL A 183 -7.57 9.66 -6.92
N ALA A 184 -7.19 10.19 -8.08
CA ALA A 184 -7.67 9.72 -9.37
C ALA A 184 -6.50 9.65 -10.35
N PHE A 185 -6.31 8.48 -10.94
CA PHE A 185 -5.31 8.22 -11.96
C PHE A 185 -5.98 7.97 -13.29
N ARG A 186 -5.61 8.76 -14.29
CA ARG A 186 -5.92 8.49 -15.69
C ARG A 186 -4.77 7.72 -16.29
N ARG A 187 -4.97 6.44 -16.57
CA ARG A 187 -3.92 5.63 -17.19
C ARG A 187 -3.69 5.99 -18.63
N ALA A 188 -2.49 5.69 -19.14
CA ALA A 188 -1.96 6.25 -20.39
C ALA A 188 -2.83 5.97 -21.63
N ALA A 189 -3.42 4.79 -21.75
CA ALA A 189 -4.25 4.41 -22.89
C ALA A 189 -5.75 4.77 -22.72
N ASN A 190 -6.13 5.46 -21.63
CA ASN A 190 -7.53 5.84 -21.44
C ASN A 190 -7.93 6.98 -22.37
N PRO A 191 -8.96 6.78 -23.24
CA PRO A 191 -9.41 7.81 -24.16
C PRO A 191 -10.22 8.93 -23.48
N ASP A 192 -10.80 8.65 -22.30
CA ASP A 192 -11.70 9.57 -21.62
C ASP A 192 -10.91 10.64 -20.84
N GLY A 193 -11.08 11.89 -21.22
CA GLY A 193 -10.39 13.01 -20.58
C GLY A 193 -10.92 13.40 -19.19
N SER A 194 -12.07 12.86 -18.78
CA SER A 194 -12.70 13.13 -17.48
C SER A 194 -13.46 11.93 -16.96
N ILE A 195 -13.69 11.93 -15.66
CA ILE A 195 -14.51 10.93 -14.97
C ILE A 195 -15.47 11.64 -14.02
N THR A 196 -16.70 11.14 -13.89
CA THR A 196 -17.65 11.56 -12.86
C THR A 196 -17.70 10.50 -11.78
N VAL A 197 -17.43 10.89 -10.53
CA VAL A 197 -17.44 10.01 -9.38
C VAL A 197 -18.41 10.51 -8.32
N ARG A 198 -18.96 9.60 -7.53
CA ARG A 198 -19.81 9.95 -6.38
C ARG A 198 -19.01 9.75 -5.10
N LEU A 199 -18.81 10.82 -4.35
CA LEU A 199 -18.14 10.78 -3.06
C LEU A 199 -19.04 10.13 -1.99
N SER A 200 -18.42 9.51 -1.01
CA SER A 200 -19.06 8.79 0.10
C SER A 200 -18.65 9.39 1.46
N GLY A 201 -19.40 9.06 2.51
CA GLY A 201 -19.06 9.49 3.88
C GLY A 201 -19.21 11.00 4.16
N LEU A 202 -19.76 11.78 3.21
CA LEU A 202 -19.95 13.21 3.36
C LEU A 202 -21.30 13.52 4.02
N ASP A 203 -21.34 14.59 4.81
CA ASP A 203 -22.57 15.12 5.41
C ASP A 203 -23.31 15.99 4.39
N ALA A 204 -24.47 15.54 3.93
CA ALA A 204 -25.27 16.22 2.92
C ALA A 204 -25.78 17.62 3.37
N ALA A 205 -25.72 17.94 4.66
CA ALA A 205 -26.09 19.24 5.18
C ALA A 205 -24.94 20.27 5.16
N LYS A 206 -23.72 19.80 4.84
CA LYS A 206 -22.54 20.66 4.80
C LYS A 206 -22.17 21.06 3.36
N ARG A 207 -21.42 22.12 3.26
CA ARG A 207 -20.71 22.52 2.04
C ARG A 207 -19.26 22.11 2.17
N TYR A 208 -18.65 21.70 1.06
CA TYR A 208 -17.28 21.27 0.99
C TYR A 208 -16.51 22.13 -0.02
N ASP A 209 -15.36 22.62 0.39
CA ASP A 209 -14.39 23.24 -0.52
C ASP A 209 -13.52 22.15 -1.13
N VAL A 210 -13.62 21.95 -2.43
CA VAL A 210 -12.86 20.94 -3.17
C VAL A 210 -11.75 21.64 -3.95
N ARG A 211 -10.51 21.37 -3.58
CA ARG A 211 -9.33 21.94 -4.22
C ARG A 211 -8.62 20.92 -5.07
N ASN A 212 -8.43 21.22 -6.33
CA ASN A 212 -7.51 20.47 -7.20
C ASN A 212 -6.07 20.83 -6.83
N ARG A 213 -5.29 19.83 -6.42
CA ARG A 213 -3.90 20.03 -5.99
C ARG A 213 -2.99 20.46 -7.16
N ASP A 214 -3.22 19.93 -8.36
CA ASP A 214 -2.34 20.16 -9.51
C ASP A 214 -2.55 21.55 -10.13
N THR A 215 -3.81 21.98 -10.22
CA THR A 215 -4.14 23.29 -10.81
C THR A 215 -4.28 24.40 -9.80
N GLY A 216 -4.50 24.07 -8.51
CA GLY A 216 -4.84 25.00 -7.45
C GLY A 216 -6.27 25.55 -7.50
N GLU A 217 -7.07 25.11 -8.48
CA GLU A 217 -8.47 25.52 -8.61
C GLU A 217 -9.31 24.96 -7.46
N SER A 218 -10.25 25.77 -7.00
CA SER A 218 -11.20 25.39 -5.94
C SER A 218 -12.64 25.57 -6.39
N VAL A 219 -13.51 24.65 -5.95
CA VAL A 219 -14.95 24.66 -6.15
C VAL A 219 -15.64 24.44 -4.82
N VAL A 220 -16.73 25.18 -4.54
CA VAL A 220 -17.51 25.11 -3.30
C VAL A 220 -18.87 24.49 -3.55
#